data_e63dc62ba97bea627231bb51a610e3d3
#
_entry.id   e63dc62ba97bea627231bb51a610e3d3
#
_cell.length_a   1.000
_cell.length_b   1.000
_cell.length_c   1.000
_cell.angle_alpha   90.00
_cell.angle_beta   90.00
_cell.angle_gamma   90.00
#
_symmetry.space_group_name_H-M   'P 1'
#
loop_
_entity.id
_entity.type
_entity.pdbx_description
1 polymer ?
#
loop_
_entity_poly.entity_id
_entity_poly.type
_entity_poly.pdbx_seq_one_letter_code
_entity_poly.pdbx_strand_id
1 'polypeptide(L)'
;MARAARGAAPSEQSGGDGARELYDELTDDLLYDPAIGRATMMGYPCVRLAGRFLASYDDKTGCLVVKLPRDRVTELVDKGHGDRFAPAGKVFREWVSIPTIDRSLWQTLLAEA
;
A
#
# COMPACT_ATOMS: atom_id res chain seq x y z
N MET A 1 20.62 -7.97 12.00
CA MET A 1 20.32 -7.78 11.38
C MET A 1 20.02 -7.46 10.92
N ALA A 2 20.17 -7.29 10.76
CA ALA A 2 19.79 -6.93 9.96
C ALA A 2 19.53 -6.57 9.47
N ARG A 3 19.94 -6.39 9.38
CA ARG A 3 19.86 -6.01 8.58
C ARG A 3 19.99 -5.24 8.49
N ALA A 4 20.49 -5.13 8.88
CA ALA A 4 20.62 -4.34 8.46
C ALA A 4 20.80 -3.79 8.10
N ALA A 5 21.31 -3.69 8.24
CA ALA A 5 21.34 -3.14 7.59
C ALA A 5 21.24 -2.91 6.93
N ARG A 6 21.45 -2.85 6.71
CA ARG A 6 21.18 -2.60 5.77
C ARG A 6 20.96 -1.87 5.57
N GLY A 7 21.07 -1.76 5.70
CA GLY A 7 20.84 -0.84 5.32
C GLY A 7 20.95 -0.08 5.26
N ALA A 8 21.39 0.07 5.35
CA ALA A 8 21.41 0.83 5.01
C ALA A 8 21.38 1.44 4.64
N ALA A 9 21.63 1.70 4.63
CA ALA A 9 21.52 2.31 3.99
C ALA A 9 21.19 2.81 3.55
N PRO A 10 21.35 3.09 3.41
CA PRO A 10 20.85 3.76 2.85
C PRO A 10 20.24 4.19 2.50
N SER A 11 20.36 4.42 2.52
CA SER A 11 19.72 4.91 1.96
C SER A 11 19.19 5.45 1.83
N GLU A 12 19.37 5.84 1.98
CA GLU A 12 18.82 6.39 1.71
C GLU A 12 18.05 6.61 1.23
N GLN A 13 18.02 6.74 1.28
CA GLN A 13 17.25 6.88 0.82
C GLN A 13 16.27 7.01 0.42
N SER A 14 16.62 7.14 0.07
CA SER A 14 15.39 7.64 -0.50
C SER A 14 14.15 6.98 0.12
N GLY A 15 13.08 7.75 0.33
CA GLY A 15 11.88 7.22 0.98
C GLY A 15 11.19 6.13 0.19
N GLY A 16 11.31 6.16 -1.15
CA GLY A 16 10.64 5.18 -2.01
C GLY A 16 11.11 3.75 -1.77
N ASP A 17 12.39 3.58 -1.47
CA ASP A 17 12.94 2.24 -1.24
C ASP A 17 12.36 1.60 0.02
N GLY A 18 12.26 2.35 1.09
CA GLY A 18 11.68 1.84 2.33
C GLY A 18 10.21 1.50 2.19
N ALA A 19 9.48 2.28 1.42
CA ALA A 19 8.07 2.04 1.16
C ALA A 19 7.87 0.74 0.39
N ARG A 20 8.67 0.49 -0.65
CA ARG A 20 8.56 -0.72 -1.44
C ARG A 20 8.87 -1.96 -0.60
N GLU A 21 9.92 -1.89 0.20
CA GLU A 21 10.29 -3.00 1.06
C GLU A 21 9.17 -3.32 2.06
N LEU A 22 8.57 -2.30 2.64
CA LEU A 22 7.47 -2.50 3.58
C LEU A 22 6.27 -3.13 2.87
N TYR A 23 5.92 -2.63 1.68
CA TYR A 23 4.83 -3.18 0.90
C TYR A 23 5.08 -4.67 0.60
N ASP A 24 6.28 -5.00 0.13
CA ASP A 24 6.62 -6.39 -0.22
C ASP A 24 6.54 -7.29 1.02
N GLU A 25 7.06 -6.84 2.14
CA GLU A 25 7.05 -7.63 3.37
C GLU A 25 5.64 -7.90 3.87
N LEU A 26 4.82 -6.86 3.95
CA LEU A 26 3.46 -6.99 4.46
C LEU A 26 2.57 -7.81 3.52
N THR A 27 2.76 -7.67 2.21
CA THR A 27 1.98 -8.45 1.26
C THR A 27 2.46 -9.90 1.18
N ASP A 28 3.75 -10.17 1.41
CA ASP A 28 4.22 -11.55 1.51
C ASP A 28 3.48 -12.29 2.62
N ASP A 29 3.24 -11.64 3.75
CA ASP A 29 2.48 -12.25 4.84
C ASP A 29 1.04 -12.56 4.42
N LEU A 30 0.44 -11.71 3.61
CA LEU A 30 -0.93 -11.95 3.13
C LEU A 30 -1.02 -13.16 2.21
N LEU A 31 0.05 -13.48 1.51
CA LEU A 31 0.04 -14.60 0.56
C LEU A 31 -0.07 -15.97 1.23
N TYR A 32 0.03 -16.05 2.54
CA TYR A 32 -0.29 -17.28 3.25
C TYR A 32 -1.76 -17.67 3.09
N ASP A 33 -2.63 -16.70 2.80
CA ASP A 33 -4.02 -17.00 2.44
C ASP A 33 -4.05 -17.38 0.96
N PRO A 34 -4.46 -18.62 0.61
CA PRO A 34 -4.43 -19.04 -0.79
C PRO A 34 -5.39 -18.26 -1.70
N ALA A 35 -6.33 -17.52 -1.15
CA ALA A 35 -7.22 -16.68 -1.93
C ALA A 35 -6.55 -15.36 -2.36
N ILE A 36 -5.40 -15.04 -1.78
CA ILE A 36 -4.67 -13.81 -2.08
C ILE A 36 -3.54 -14.11 -3.05
N GLY A 37 -3.45 -13.33 -4.13
CA GLY A 37 -2.41 -13.47 -5.13
C GLY A 37 -1.84 -12.14 -5.56
N ARG A 38 -0.59 -12.18 -6.05
CA ARG A 38 0.04 -11.00 -6.63
C ARG A 38 -0.38 -10.84 -8.08
N ALA A 39 -0.50 -9.58 -8.50
CA ALA A 39 -0.86 -9.24 -9.87
C ALA A 39 -0.31 -7.86 -10.21
N THR A 40 -0.66 -7.35 -11.37
CA THR A 40 -0.36 -5.96 -11.74
C THR A 40 -1.65 -5.27 -12.15
N MET A 41 -1.68 -3.95 -11.93
CA MET A 41 -2.82 -3.13 -12.30
C MET A 41 -2.26 -1.80 -12.80
N MET A 42 -2.53 -1.49 -14.06
CA MET A 42 -2.02 -0.27 -14.68
C MET A 42 -0.50 -0.14 -14.55
N GLY A 43 0.20 -1.29 -14.59
CA GLY A 43 1.65 -1.32 -14.48
C GLY A 43 2.19 -1.30 -13.06
N TYR A 44 1.33 -1.23 -12.05
CA TYR A 44 1.75 -1.21 -10.65
C TYR A 44 1.58 -2.59 -10.02
N PRO A 45 2.50 -2.98 -9.11
CA PRO A 45 2.30 -4.23 -8.37
C PRO A 45 1.06 -4.11 -7.50
N CYS A 46 0.28 -5.19 -7.43
CA CYS A 46 -0.90 -5.21 -6.58
C CYS A 46 -1.13 -6.62 -6.03
N VAL A 47 -2.03 -6.72 -5.07
CA VAL A 47 -2.51 -7.99 -4.55
C VAL A 47 -4.02 -8.02 -4.68
N ARG A 48 -4.56 -9.23 -4.92
CA ARG A 48 -5.98 -9.46 -5.09
C ARG A 48 -6.44 -10.56 -4.15
N LEU A 49 -7.66 -10.40 -3.65
CA LEU A 49 -8.32 -11.42 -2.84
C LEU A 49 -9.45 -12.00 -3.67
N ALA A 50 -9.33 -13.30 -4.02
CA ALA A 50 -10.31 -13.99 -4.86
C ALA A 50 -10.57 -13.22 -6.17
N GLY A 51 -9.51 -12.68 -6.78
CA GLY A 51 -9.58 -11.93 -8.02
C GLY A 51 -10.01 -10.48 -7.89
N ARG A 52 -10.30 -10.02 -6.68
CA ARG A 52 -10.75 -8.63 -6.43
C ARG A 52 -9.60 -7.81 -5.88
N PHE A 53 -9.52 -6.56 -6.32
CA PHE A 53 -8.45 -5.66 -5.87
C PHE A 53 -8.44 -5.51 -4.35
N LEU A 54 -7.27 -5.67 -3.76
CA LEU A 54 -7.07 -5.50 -2.32
C LEU A 54 -6.20 -4.28 -2.05
N ALA A 55 -5.01 -4.25 -2.64
CA ALA A 55 -4.06 -3.17 -2.43
C ALA A 55 -3.03 -3.13 -3.55
N SER A 56 -2.35 -1.99 -3.67
CA SER A 56 -1.31 -1.78 -4.68
C SER A 56 -0.24 -0.87 -4.11
N TYR A 57 0.93 -0.90 -4.73
CA TYR A 57 2.01 0.02 -4.41
C TYR A 57 2.23 0.97 -5.59
N ASP A 58 2.15 2.27 -5.32
CA ASP A 58 2.42 3.30 -6.33
C ASP A 58 3.90 3.66 -6.24
N ASP A 59 4.70 3.13 -7.18
CA ASP A 59 6.14 3.32 -7.14
C ASP A 59 6.58 4.73 -7.58
N LYS A 60 5.70 5.51 -8.14
CA LYS A 60 6.00 6.89 -8.50
C LYS A 60 5.96 7.82 -7.29
N THR A 61 5.07 7.54 -6.35
CA THR A 61 4.89 8.38 -5.17
C THR A 61 5.31 7.71 -3.87
N GLY A 62 5.55 6.40 -3.90
CA GLY A 62 5.90 5.65 -2.70
C GLY A 62 4.73 5.42 -1.78
N CYS A 63 3.52 5.43 -2.31
CA CYS A 63 2.29 5.32 -1.51
C CYS A 63 1.74 3.91 -1.54
N LEU A 64 1.15 3.49 -0.42
CA LEU A 64 0.29 2.32 -0.39
C LEU A 64 -1.09 2.76 -0.88
N VAL A 65 -1.66 2.05 -1.84
CA VAL A 65 -3.03 2.25 -2.28
C VAL A 65 -3.83 1.05 -1.80
N VAL A 66 -4.88 1.27 -1.04
CA VAL A 66 -5.65 0.19 -0.45
C VAL A 66 -7.14 0.41 -0.68
N LYS A 67 -7.86 -0.69 -0.91
CA LYS A 67 -9.31 -0.63 -1.12
C LYS A 67 -10.02 -0.80 0.21
N LEU A 68 -10.87 0.18 0.54
CA LEU A 68 -11.64 0.20 1.79
C LEU A 68 -13.04 0.70 1.50
N PRO A 69 -14.00 0.47 2.42
CA PRO A 69 -15.32 1.05 2.26
C PRO A 69 -15.23 2.57 2.14
N ARG A 70 -16.16 3.15 1.37
CA ARG A 70 -16.15 4.59 1.09
C ARG A 70 -16.05 5.44 2.36
N ASP A 71 -16.81 5.09 3.39
CA ASP A 71 -16.82 5.84 4.64
C ASP A 71 -15.46 5.82 5.33
N ARG A 72 -14.78 4.67 5.26
CA ARG A 72 -13.45 4.56 5.85
C ARG A 72 -12.43 5.39 5.08
N VAL A 73 -12.52 5.42 3.75
CA VAL A 73 -11.66 6.27 2.92
C VAL A 73 -11.87 7.73 3.30
N THR A 74 -13.12 8.16 3.41
CA THR A 74 -13.43 9.54 3.78
C THR A 74 -12.85 9.88 5.15
N GLU A 75 -12.98 8.98 6.12
CA GLU A 75 -12.43 9.19 7.45
C GLU A 75 -10.92 9.37 7.41
N LEU A 76 -10.22 8.52 6.67
CA LEU A 76 -8.76 8.61 6.57
C LEU A 76 -8.32 9.91 5.90
N VAL A 77 -9.02 10.34 4.87
CA VAL A 77 -8.70 11.59 4.18
C VAL A 77 -8.96 12.78 5.11
N ASP A 78 -10.08 12.79 5.81
CA ASP A 78 -10.45 13.87 6.72
C ASP A 78 -9.47 14.01 7.88
N LYS A 79 -8.93 12.88 8.36
CA LYS A 79 -7.95 12.88 9.45
C LYS A 79 -6.53 13.14 8.99
N GLY A 80 -6.31 13.28 7.69
CA GLY A 80 -4.99 13.55 7.15
C GLY A 80 -4.09 12.32 7.06
N HIS A 81 -4.63 11.11 7.19
CA HIS A 81 -3.85 9.87 7.11
C HIS A 81 -3.69 9.36 5.68
N GLY A 82 -4.48 9.86 4.75
CA GLY A 82 -4.41 9.44 3.37
C GLY A 82 -4.98 10.47 2.41
N ASP A 83 -4.80 10.20 1.13
CA ASP A 83 -5.31 11.06 0.07
C ASP A 83 -6.23 10.26 -0.84
N ARG A 84 -7.15 10.94 -1.49
CA ARG A 84 -8.01 10.29 -2.46
C ARG A 84 -7.17 9.81 -3.65
N PHE A 85 -7.40 8.58 -4.07
CA PHE A 85 -6.71 8.02 -5.22
C PHE A 85 -7.42 8.47 -6.49
N ALA A 86 -6.75 9.28 -7.29
CA ALA A 86 -7.36 9.90 -8.47
C ALA A 86 -6.42 9.87 -9.67
N PRO A 87 -6.07 8.68 -10.19
CA PRO A 87 -5.21 8.60 -11.36
C PRO A 87 -5.93 9.21 -12.57
N ALA A 88 -5.21 10.01 -13.34
CA ALA A 88 -5.74 10.69 -14.52
C ALA A 88 -6.99 11.53 -14.22
N GLY A 89 -7.11 12.02 -12.97
CA GLY A 89 -8.20 12.89 -12.58
C GLY A 89 -9.50 12.20 -12.20
N LYS A 90 -9.56 10.86 -12.32
CA LYS A 90 -10.76 10.11 -11.95
C LYS A 90 -10.64 9.60 -10.52
N VAL A 91 -11.54 10.04 -9.65
CA VAL A 91 -11.51 9.65 -8.23
C VAL A 91 -12.12 8.27 -8.04
N PHE A 92 -11.37 7.39 -7.34
CA PHE A 92 -11.86 6.08 -6.93
C PHE A 92 -12.26 6.16 -5.45
N ARG A 93 -13.55 6.20 -5.19
CA ARG A 93 -14.08 6.52 -3.84
C ARG A 93 -13.82 5.46 -2.79
N GLU A 94 -13.55 4.22 -3.22
CA GLU A 94 -13.24 3.11 -2.32
C GLU A 94 -11.76 2.78 -2.29
N TRP A 95 -10.92 3.66 -2.80
CA TRP A 95 -9.48 3.51 -2.79
C TRP A 95 -8.84 4.72 -2.13
N VAL A 96 -7.85 4.47 -1.28
CA VAL A 96 -7.14 5.55 -0.59
C VAL A 96 -5.64 5.37 -0.77
N SER A 97 -4.93 6.48 -0.96
CA SER A 97 -3.49 6.51 -1.12
C SER A 97 -2.86 6.97 0.20
N ILE A 98 -1.95 6.16 0.75
CA ILE A 98 -1.32 6.42 2.05
C ILE A 98 0.14 6.79 1.79
N PRO A 99 0.49 8.08 1.89
CA PRO A 99 1.85 8.54 1.57
C PRO A 99 2.88 8.32 2.67
N THR A 100 2.43 8.20 3.91
CA THR A 100 3.34 8.05 5.04
C THR A 100 3.76 6.59 5.18
N ILE A 101 5.06 6.35 5.30
CA ILE A 101 5.59 5.00 5.52
C ILE A 101 5.40 4.67 7.00
N ASP A 102 4.33 3.96 7.32
CA ASP A 102 3.96 3.63 8.70
C ASP A 102 3.52 2.17 8.73
N ARG A 103 4.41 1.30 9.22
CA ARG A 103 4.15 -0.14 9.26
C ARG A 103 2.83 -0.46 9.96
N SER A 104 2.60 0.14 11.10
CA SER A 104 1.41 -0.14 11.90
C SER A 104 0.14 0.25 11.15
N LEU A 105 0.14 1.42 10.55
CA LEU A 105 -1.01 1.89 9.77
C LEU A 105 -1.24 1.02 8.55
N TRP A 106 -0.19 0.74 7.78
CA TRP A 106 -0.30 -0.09 6.59
C TRP A 106 -0.82 -1.48 6.93
N GLN A 107 -0.29 -2.07 8.01
CA GLN A 107 -0.69 -3.40 8.46
C GLN A 107 -2.17 -3.43 8.82
N THR A 108 -2.61 -2.42 9.57
CA THR A 108 -4.02 -2.28 9.96
C THR A 108 -4.92 -2.15 8.73
N LEU A 109 -4.56 -1.29 7.79
CA LEU A 109 -5.39 -1.04 6.62
C LEU A 109 -5.43 -2.25 5.69
N LEU A 110 -4.33 -2.96 5.52
CA LEU A 110 -4.32 -4.18 4.73
C LEU A 110 -5.22 -5.26 5.35
N ALA A 111 -5.28 -5.32 6.67
CA ALA A 111 -6.15 -6.26 7.34
C ALA A 111 -7.63 -5.87 7.21
N GLU A 112 -7.92 -4.57 7.08
CA GLU A 112 -9.29 -4.09 6.88
C GLU A 112 -9.80 -4.32 5.46
N ALA A 113 -8.89 -4.39 4.52
CA ALA A 113 -9.23 -4.44 3.09
C ALA A 113 -9.93 -5.74 2.68
#